data_c17aa2381526027dd61803988dcb2675
#
_entry.id   c17aa2381526027dd61803988dcb2675
#
_cell.length_a   1.000
_cell.length_b   1.000
_cell.length_c   1.000
_cell.angle_alpha   90.00
_cell.angle_beta   90.00
_cell.angle_gamma   90.00
#
_symmetry.space_group_name_H-M   'P 1'
#
loop_
_entity.id
_entity.type
_entity.pdbx_description
1 polymer ?
#
loop_
_entity_poly.entity_id
_entity_poly.type
_entity_poly.pdbx_seq_one_letter_code
_entity_poly.pdbx_strand_id
1 'polypeptide(L)'
;LSTLPTAFIKGPTIRRKTVLKWGKDQQGKTVPQVTDALIPTFERIDPFRIYPEPGVESLDQGYVFEHKPMTRTDVAALIGVPGFDDEAIRLVLSEGQRSTWFPYDNELTKNELEAKHSSWFRPTDMYDCFEFWGKVSGNMLREWGMSAEEVPDAAKEYNACVWLIGNYVIKAMLNYDPLGNKPYHDTSMFKVPGALWGKAIPEMIEDIQAICNAAARSLVNNMGIASGPQVEIDVSRLAPGEDVTQMYPWKIWQTAPDRSGAGGQAVHFVQPEDRAQTLMGVFKEFARLADEHSGIPSYVSGDISVTGAGRTSSGLSMLMGAAGKSIRQVVSYIDNDIVKPIITAQFNYNMRFDPDESIKGDVFCVPRGAVNLAVKETAEVRRIEFLNATANPIDFQVMGLDGRANVLREVAKSLQ
;
A
#
# COMPACT_ATOMS: atom_id res chain seq x y z
N LEU A 1 0.49 -1.85 0.02
CA LEU A 1 1.26 -2.76 -0.86
C LEU A 1 1.19 -2.39 -2.34
N SER A 2 0.03 -1.99 -2.87
CA SER A 2 -0.09 -1.65 -4.30
C SER A 2 0.54 -0.29 -4.64
N THR A 3 0.48 0.68 -3.73
CA THR A 3 0.92 2.07 -3.96
C THR A 3 2.31 2.37 -3.41
N LEU A 4 2.74 1.67 -2.37
CA LEU A 4 4.05 1.85 -1.75
C LEU A 4 4.87 0.57 -1.87
N PRO A 5 6.21 0.66 -2.02
CA PRO A 5 7.06 -0.49 -2.31
C PRO A 5 7.03 -1.56 -1.23
N THR A 6 6.97 -1.16 0.04
CA THR A 6 6.97 -2.08 1.19
C THR A 6 5.97 -1.59 2.23
N ALA A 7 5.24 -2.49 2.85
CA ALA A 7 4.34 -2.22 3.96
C ALA A 7 4.91 -2.77 5.26
N PHE A 8 4.74 -2.01 6.35
CA PHE A 8 5.27 -2.35 7.66
C PHE A 8 4.13 -2.45 8.68
N ILE A 9 4.21 -3.50 9.50
CA ILE A 9 3.33 -3.70 10.65
C ILE A 9 4.22 -3.89 11.89
N LYS A 10 3.86 -3.22 12.97
CA LYS A 10 4.50 -3.36 14.27
C LYS A 10 3.60 -4.10 15.23
N GLY A 11 4.14 -5.03 15.96
CA GLY A 11 3.45 -5.76 17.02
C GLY A 11 3.90 -7.21 17.19
N PRO A 12 3.41 -7.84 18.25
CA PRO A 12 2.51 -7.33 19.28
C PRO A 12 3.20 -6.32 20.21
N THR A 13 2.60 -5.13 20.37
CA THR A 13 3.00 -4.15 21.39
C THR A 13 1.92 -4.11 22.46
N ILE A 14 2.33 -4.15 23.71
CA ILE A 14 1.38 -4.16 24.84
C ILE A 14 0.97 -2.72 25.13
N ARG A 15 -0.32 -2.44 25.04
CA ARG A 15 -0.89 -1.15 25.40
C ARG A 15 -1.95 -1.29 26.47
N ARG A 16 -1.98 -0.31 27.38
CA ARG A 16 -3.11 -0.15 28.28
C ARG A 16 -4.27 0.44 27.50
N LYS A 17 -5.37 -0.29 27.44
CA LYS A 17 -6.61 0.15 26.81
C LYS A 17 -7.74 0.07 27.81
N THR A 18 -8.46 1.15 27.94
CA THR A 18 -9.69 1.19 28.74
C THR A 18 -10.77 0.40 28.00
N VAL A 19 -11.27 -0.65 28.64
CA VAL A 19 -12.28 -1.58 28.07
C VAL A 19 -13.51 -1.54 28.94
N LEU A 20 -14.67 -1.52 28.32
CA LEU A 20 -15.94 -1.68 28.98
C LEU A 20 -16.22 -3.17 29.17
N LYS A 21 -16.25 -3.65 30.43
CA LYS A 21 -16.69 -5.01 30.78
C LYS A 21 -18.05 -4.95 31.48
N TRP A 22 -18.85 -5.95 31.24
CA TRP A 22 -20.12 -6.10 31.93
C TRP A 22 -19.93 -6.97 33.18
N GLY A 23 -20.02 -6.34 34.35
CA GLY A 23 -19.94 -7.02 35.64
C GLY A 23 -21.30 -7.08 36.32
N LYS A 24 -21.41 -7.89 37.39
CA LYS A 24 -22.60 -7.89 38.24
C LYS A 24 -22.35 -7.01 39.45
N ASP A 25 -23.29 -6.12 39.76
CA ASP A 25 -23.32 -5.33 40.97
C ASP A 25 -23.69 -6.20 42.19
N GLN A 26 -23.50 -5.68 43.40
CA GLN A 26 -23.85 -6.37 44.68
C GLN A 26 -25.31 -6.84 44.74
N GLN A 27 -26.18 -6.28 43.92
CA GLN A 27 -27.59 -6.65 43.75
C GLN A 27 -27.83 -7.68 42.62
N GLY A 28 -26.78 -8.21 41.97
CA GLY A 28 -26.88 -9.14 40.86
C GLY A 28 -27.29 -8.51 39.52
N LYS A 29 -27.43 -7.20 39.42
CA LYS A 29 -27.77 -6.48 38.19
C LYS A 29 -26.51 -6.28 37.33
N THR A 30 -26.62 -6.52 36.05
CA THR A 30 -25.54 -6.30 35.09
C THR A 30 -25.30 -4.81 34.87
N VAL A 31 -24.11 -4.33 35.24
CA VAL A 31 -23.68 -2.93 35.10
C VAL A 31 -22.40 -2.82 34.29
N PRO A 32 -22.22 -1.78 33.49
CA PRO A 32 -20.97 -1.54 32.80
C PRO A 32 -19.87 -1.14 33.78
N GLN A 33 -18.73 -1.78 33.70
CA GLN A 33 -17.52 -1.47 34.46
C GLN A 33 -16.41 -1.08 33.51
N VAL A 34 -15.82 0.08 33.74
CA VAL A 34 -14.66 0.55 33.00
C VAL A 34 -13.42 -0.02 33.68
N THR A 35 -12.68 -0.85 32.96
CA THR A 35 -11.46 -1.50 33.46
C THR A 35 -10.32 -1.26 32.48
N ASP A 36 -9.13 -0.99 32.97
CA ASP A 36 -7.94 -0.93 32.17
C ASP A 36 -7.43 -2.38 31.93
N ALA A 37 -7.26 -2.72 30.68
CA ALA A 37 -6.70 -4.01 30.28
C ALA A 37 -5.42 -3.79 29.47
N LEU A 38 -4.43 -4.62 29.71
CA LEU A 38 -3.24 -4.70 28.85
C LEU A 38 -3.58 -5.58 27.65
N ILE A 39 -3.59 -4.99 26.47
CA ILE A 39 -3.99 -5.68 25.25
C ILE A 39 -2.83 -5.62 24.26
N PRO A 40 -2.44 -6.74 23.64
CA PRO A 40 -1.52 -6.73 22.50
C PRO A 40 -2.19 -6.03 21.33
N THR A 41 -1.48 -5.08 20.76
CA THR A 41 -1.95 -4.27 19.63
C THR A 41 -0.97 -4.35 18.48
N PHE A 42 -1.51 -4.23 17.27
CA PHE A 42 -0.75 -4.19 16.03
C PHE A 42 -0.99 -2.82 15.38
N GLU A 43 0.08 -2.24 14.86
CA GLU A 43 0.03 -0.92 14.22
C GLU A 43 0.61 -1.00 12.84
N ARG A 44 -0.05 -0.34 11.89
CA ARG A 44 0.53 -0.08 10.59
C ARG A 44 1.53 1.08 10.73
N ILE A 45 2.76 0.86 10.31
CA ILE A 45 3.79 1.91 10.27
C ILE A 45 3.79 2.54 8.88
N ASP A 46 3.92 3.86 8.86
CA ASP A 46 4.11 4.61 7.62
C ASP A 46 5.54 4.32 7.10
N PRO A 47 5.71 3.81 5.86
CA PRO A 47 7.03 3.54 5.30
C PRO A 47 7.98 4.73 5.27
N PHE A 48 7.46 5.95 5.28
CA PHE A 48 8.25 7.19 5.35
C PHE A 48 8.73 7.53 6.76
N ARG A 49 8.30 6.78 7.77
CA ARG A 49 8.68 6.98 9.18
C ARG A 49 9.53 5.86 9.76
N ILE A 50 9.94 4.92 8.95
CA ILE A 50 10.82 3.82 9.34
C ILE A 50 12.15 3.92 8.62
N TYR A 51 13.24 3.86 9.38
CA TYR A 51 14.61 4.05 8.91
C TYR A 51 15.43 2.83 9.32
N PRO A 52 15.44 1.77 8.51
CA PRO A 52 16.31 0.62 8.73
C PRO A 52 17.77 0.96 8.45
N GLU A 53 18.68 0.16 8.95
CA GLU A 53 20.09 0.26 8.60
C GLU A 53 20.30 0.11 7.09
N PRO A 54 21.13 0.96 6.46
CA PRO A 54 21.39 0.87 5.03
C PRO A 54 21.99 -0.47 4.63
N GLY A 55 21.48 -1.06 3.55
CA GLY A 55 22.01 -2.30 2.98
C GLY A 55 21.51 -3.59 3.62
N VAL A 56 20.55 -3.54 4.54
CA VAL A 56 19.93 -4.74 5.11
C VAL A 56 18.87 -5.31 4.17
N GLU A 57 18.71 -6.64 4.22
CA GLU A 57 17.69 -7.37 3.46
C GLU A 57 16.43 -7.64 4.26
N SER A 58 16.51 -7.53 5.59
CA SER A 58 15.41 -7.77 6.55
C SER A 58 15.53 -6.82 7.73
N LEU A 59 14.40 -6.44 8.31
CA LEU A 59 14.36 -5.60 9.52
C LEU A 59 15.00 -6.25 10.74
N ASP A 60 15.14 -7.58 10.77
CA ASP A 60 15.83 -8.28 11.85
C ASP A 60 17.34 -8.13 11.80
N GLN A 61 17.89 -7.78 10.64
CA GLN A 61 19.30 -7.42 10.49
C GLN A 61 19.51 -5.96 10.92
N GLY A 62 20.66 -5.67 11.53
CA GLY A 62 21.04 -4.31 11.90
C GLY A 62 20.10 -3.61 12.87
N TYR A 63 19.95 -2.31 12.74
CA TYR A 63 19.09 -1.47 13.57
C TYR A 63 17.90 -0.90 12.79
N VAL A 64 16.89 -0.44 13.53
CA VAL A 64 15.71 0.23 12.98
C VAL A 64 15.37 1.43 13.84
N PHE A 65 15.19 2.59 13.21
CA PHE A 65 14.57 3.77 13.81
C PHE A 65 13.15 3.94 13.29
N GLU A 66 12.23 4.24 14.19
CA GLU A 66 10.87 4.66 13.88
C GLU A 66 10.65 6.09 14.37
N HIS A 67 10.26 6.99 13.47
CA HIS A 67 9.89 8.36 13.83
C HIS A 67 8.43 8.42 14.26
N LYS A 68 8.19 8.86 15.49
CA LYS A 68 6.87 9.01 16.11
C LYS A 68 6.64 10.47 16.50
N PRO A 69 5.98 11.27 15.67
CA PRO A 69 5.59 12.61 16.09
C PRO A 69 4.53 12.49 17.18
N MET A 70 4.79 13.11 18.32
CA MET A 70 3.94 13.09 19.52
C MET A 70 3.51 14.49 19.88
N THR A 71 2.26 14.64 20.33
CA THR A 71 1.80 15.91 20.91
C THR A 71 2.33 16.06 22.32
N ARG A 72 2.31 17.29 22.84
CA ARG A 72 2.65 17.55 24.24
C ARG A 72 1.82 16.70 25.23
N THR A 73 0.57 16.47 24.89
CA THR A 73 -0.34 15.63 25.69
C THR A 73 0.09 14.17 25.67
N ASP A 74 0.51 13.66 24.51
CA ASP A 74 0.98 12.27 24.38
C ASP A 74 2.27 12.05 25.17
N VAL A 75 3.21 13.00 25.10
CA VAL A 75 4.46 12.93 25.87
C VAL A 75 4.17 13.01 27.38
N ALA A 76 3.27 13.89 27.80
CA ALA A 76 2.87 14.00 29.20
C ALA A 76 2.16 12.74 29.72
N ALA A 77 1.40 12.04 28.88
CA ALA A 77 0.73 10.80 29.23
C ALA A 77 1.70 9.62 29.48
N LEU A 78 2.96 9.73 29.09
CA LEU A 78 3.99 8.74 29.38
C LEU A 78 4.51 8.82 30.82
N ILE A 79 4.27 9.92 31.53
CA ILE A 79 4.67 10.08 32.93
C ILE A 79 3.92 9.05 33.79
N GLY A 80 4.66 8.31 34.61
CA GLY A 80 4.12 7.24 35.45
C GLY A 80 3.87 5.92 34.73
N VAL A 81 4.21 5.80 33.44
CA VAL A 81 4.17 4.55 32.71
C VAL A 81 5.44 3.75 33.02
N PRO A 82 5.34 2.49 33.48
CA PRO A 82 6.50 1.66 33.79
C PRO A 82 7.49 1.55 32.61
N GLY A 83 8.77 1.74 32.89
CA GLY A 83 9.86 1.66 31.91
C GLY A 83 10.15 2.97 31.18
N PHE A 84 9.43 4.05 31.47
CA PHE A 84 9.76 5.40 31.03
C PHE A 84 10.42 6.19 32.15
N ASP A 85 11.32 7.09 31.79
CA ASP A 85 11.99 8.01 32.72
C ASP A 85 11.17 9.29 32.88
N ASP A 86 10.49 9.41 34.03
CA ASP A 86 9.64 10.57 34.34
C ASP A 86 10.42 11.88 34.41
N GLU A 87 11.69 11.83 34.87
CA GLU A 87 12.53 13.01 35.01
C GLU A 87 12.96 13.54 33.63
N ALA A 88 13.41 12.66 32.76
CA ALA A 88 13.76 12.98 31.39
C ALA A 88 12.52 13.55 30.63
N ILE A 89 11.33 12.96 30.81
CA ILE A 89 10.10 13.47 30.19
C ILE A 89 9.75 14.88 30.70
N ARG A 90 9.88 15.14 31.99
CA ARG A 90 9.63 16.49 32.56
C ARG A 90 10.61 17.53 32.02
N LEU A 91 11.89 17.15 31.83
CA LEU A 91 12.89 18.04 31.21
C LEU A 91 12.52 18.36 29.76
N VAL A 92 12.14 17.36 28.95
CA VAL A 92 11.66 17.55 27.58
C VAL A 92 10.48 18.53 27.54
N LEU A 93 9.50 18.34 28.43
CA LEU A 93 8.30 19.19 28.48
C LEU A 93 8.61 20.63 28.96
N SER A 94 9.62 20.80 29.82
CA SER A 94 10.02 22.12 30.35
C SER A 94 10.84 22.92 29.34
N GLU A 95 11.74 22.26 28.59
CA GLU A 95 12.57 22.92 27.58
C GLU A 95 11.79 23.27 26.30
N GLY A 96 10.62 22.67 26.11
CA GLY A 96 9.76 22.95 24.95
C GLY A 96 10.46 22.66 23.63
N GLN A 97 11.23 21.58 23.56
CA GLN A 97 11.89 21.16 22.33
C GLN A 97 10.84 20.92 21.24
N ARG A 98 10.78 21.87 20.31
CA ARG A 98 9.87 21.79 19.16
C ARG A 98 10.50 20.91 18.10
N SER A 99 9.66 20.20 17.38
CA SER A 99 10.07 19.44 16.20
C SER A 99 10.87 20.30 15.25
N THR A 100 12.11 19.89 15.01
CA THR A 100 12.97 20.43 13.95
C THR A 100 12.98 19.51 12.73
N TRP A 101 12.37 18.35 12.87
CA TRP A 101 12.25 17.38 11.79
C TRP A 101 11.23 17.87 10.77
N PHE A 102 11.71 18.14 9.62
CA PHE A 102 10.86 18.46 8.47
C PHE A 102 10.81 17.26 7.55
N PRO A 103 9.74 16.48 7.51
CA PRO A 103 9.47 15.54 6.44
C PRO A 103 9.03 16.33 5.20
N TYR A 104 9.99 17.07 4.59
CA TYR A 104 9.67 18.14 3.66
C TYR A 104 8.92 17.70 2.41
N ASP A 105 9.31 16.61 1.79
CA ASP A 105 8.75 16.28 0.48
C ASP A 105 7.53 15.36 0.59
N ASN A 106 7.57 14.39 1.48
CA ASN A 106 6.54 13.36 1.53
C ASN A 106 5.23 13.81 2.19
N GLU A 107 5.29 14.63 3.25
CA GLU A 107 4.07 15.17 3.87
C GLU A 107 3.44 16.27 3.03
N LEU A 108 4.22 17.07 2.32
CA LEU A 108 3.70 18.04 1.37
C LEU A 108 2.99 17.31 0.22
N THR A 109 3.64 16.34 -0.39
CA THR A 109 3.05 15.51 -1.46
C THR A 109 1.79 14.78 -0.97
N LYS A 110 1.84 14.23 0.24
CA LYS A 110 0.68 13.56 0.84
C LYS A 110 -0.48 14.54 1.09
N ASN A 111 -0.19 15.74 1.62
CA ASN A 111 -1.20 16.77 1.84
C ASN A 111 -1.79 17.29 0.52
N GLU A 112 -0.99 17.42 -0.52
CA GLU A 112 -1.45 17.76 -1.87
C GLU A 112 -2.37 16.67 -2.44
N LEU A 113 -1.99 15.40 -2.31
CA LEU A 113 -2.80 14.26 -2.76
C LEU A 113 -4.11 14.12 -1.97
N GLU A 114 -4.10 14.45 -0.69
CA GLU A 114 -5.29 14.47 0.16
C GLU A 114 -6.14 15.74 -0.02
N ALA A 115 -5.78 16.63 -0.96
CA ALA A 115 -6.40 17.93 -1.20
C ALA A 115 -6.52 18.81 0.07
N LYS A 116 -5.63 18.58 1.04
CA LYS A 116 -5.54 19.41 2.24
C LYS A 116 -4.75 20.66 1.89
N HIS A 117 -5.46 21.71 1.51
CA HIS A 117 -4.87 23.04 1.19
C HIS A 117 -4.22 23.75 2.38
N SER A 118 -4.13 23.15 3.54
CA SER A 118 -3.55 23.76 4.73
C SER A 118 -2.07 23.44 4.89
N SER A 119 -1.25 23.89 3.96
CA SER A 119 0.21 24.00 4.13
C SER A 119 0.60 24.90 5.34
N TRP A 120 -0.37 25.55 5.94
CA TRP A 120 -0.22 26.45 7.09
C TRP A 120 -0.43 25.79 8.45
N PHE A 121 -1.03 24.59 8.49
CA PHE A 121 -1.24 23.87 9.75
C PHE A 121 0.00 23.02 10.06
N ARG A 122 1.06 23.67 10.50
CA ARG A 122 2.12 22.98 11.23
C ARG A 122 1.64 22.87 12.67
N PRO A 123 1.46 21.67 13.22
CA PRO A 123 1.28 21.53 14.65
C PRO A 123 2.57 22.06 15.30
N THR A 124 2.52 23.29 15.83
CA THR A 124 3.68 23.96 16.41
C THR A 124 4.16 23.32 17.71
N ASP A 125 3.42 22.34 18.22
CA ASP A 125 3.66 21.69 19.50
C ASP A 125 3.88 20.17 19.36
N MET A 126 4.48 19.72 18.24
CA MET A 126 4.87 18.32 18.09
C MET A 126 6.31 18.10 18.57
N TYR A 127 6.52 16.97 19.20
CA TYR A 127 7.82 16.46 19.61
C TYR A 127 8.22 15.32 18.68
N ASP A 128 9.45 15.34 18.20
CA ASP A 128 10.02 14.23 17.41
C ASP A 128 10.53 13.17 18.36
N CYS A 129 9.77 12.10 18.51
CA CYS A 129 10.20 10.93 19.22
C CYS A 129 10.75 9.91 18.23
N PHE A 130 11.96 9.40 18.50
CA PHE A 130 12.57 8.31 17.76
C PHE A 130 12.59 7.05 18.62
N GLU A 131 12.00 6.00 18.14
CA GLU A 131 12.07 4.68 18.74
C GLU A 131 13.14 3.87 18.00
N PHE A 132 14.20 3.54 18.70
CA PHE A 132 15.31 2.74 18.21
C PHE A 132 15.20 1.30 18.66
N TRP A 133 15.47 0.38 17.76
CA TRP A 133 15.62 -1.04 18.03
C TRP A 133 16.91 -1.54 17.39
N GLY A 134 17.82 -2.03 18.21
CA GLY A 134 19.10 -2.50 17.73
C GLY A 134 20.04 -2.87 18.86
N LYS A 135 21.30 -3.05 18.53
CA LYS A 135 22.35 -3.34 19.49
C LYS A 135 22.86 -2.04 20.11
N VAL A 136 22.95 -2.01 21.43
CA VAL A 136 23.46 -0.90 22.23
C VAL A 136 24.50 -1.44 23.21
N SER A 137 25.59 -0.71 23.43
CA SER A 137 26.61 -1.10 24.40
C SER A 137 26.06 -1.05 25.82
N GLY A 138 26.48 -1.98 26.65
CA GLY A 138 26.07 -2.04 28.05
C GLY A 138 26.44 -0.78 28.84
N ASN A 139 27.55 -0.09 28.51
CA ASN A 139 27.88 1.19 29.11
C ASN A 139 26.79 2.24 28.90
N MET A 140 26.32 2.42 27.65
CA MET A 140 25.27 3.38 27.36
C MET A 140 23.95 3.04 28.06
N LEU A 141 23.60 1.75 28.10
CA LEU A 141 22.37 1.30 28.77
C LEU A 141 22.41 1.60 30.27
N ARG A 142 23.58 1.44 30.92
CA ARG A 142 23.77 1.79 32.34
C ARG A 142 23.72 3.32 32.57
N GLU A 143 24.28 4.12 31.66
CA GLU A 143 24.17 5.58 31.68
C GLU A 143 22.72 6.04 31.57
N TRP A 144 21.89 5.31 30.86
CA TRP A 144 20.46 5.58 30.71
C TRP A 144 19.60 4.96 31.82
N GLY A 145 20.21 4.55 32.92
CA GLY A 145 19.50 4.16 34.15
C GLY A 145 19.19 2.67 34.28
N MET A 146 19.68 1.82 33.37
CA MET A 146 19.52 0.36 33.54
C MET A 146 20.42 -0.19 34.66
N SER A 147 19.89 -1.13 35.43
CA SER A 147 20.59 -1.73 36.56
C SER A 147 21.74 -2.65 36.11
N ALA A 148 22.74 -2.83 37.00
CA ALA A 148 23.84 -3.77 36.74
C ALA A 148 23.37 -5.23 36.70
N GLU A 149 22.22 -5.54 37.28
CA GLU A 149 21.60 -6.86 37.20
C GLU A 149 21.02 -7.15 35.81
N GLU A 150 20.39 -6.15 35.19
CA GLU A 150 19.83 -6.25 33.84
C GLU A 150 20.94 -6.24 32.76
N VAL A 151 22.00 -5.48 32.99
CA VAL A 151 23.15 -5.34 32.09
C VAL A 151 24.43 -5.72 32.81
N PRO A 152 24.72 -7.04 33.01
CA PRO A 152 25.82 -7.50 33.81
C PRO A 152 27.19 -7.14 33.23
N ASP A 153 27.35 -7.09 31.91
CA ASP A 153 28.62 -6.77 31.24
C ASP A 153 28.47 -5.45 30.47
N ALA A 154 29.16 -4.41 30.95
CA ALA A 154 29.12 -3.10 30.35
C ALA A 154 29.80 -3.00 28.97
N ALA A 155 30.74 -3.91 28.67
CA ALA A 155 31.46 -3.92 27.39
C ALA A 155 30.70 -4.70 26.28
N LYS A 156 29.70 -5.49 26.67
CA LYS A 156 28.91 -6.29 25.73
C LYS A 156 27.82 -5.44 25.08
N GLU A 157 27.46 -5.80 23.85
CA GLU A 157 26.29 -5.26 23.16
C GLU A 157 25.02 -6.07 23.47
N TYR A 158 23.93 -5.37 23.71
CA TYR A 158 22.61 -5.94 24.01
C TYR A 158 21.58 -5.45 23.02
N ASN A 159 20.67 -6.32 22.60
CA ASN A 159 19.50 -5.91 21.83
C ASN A 159 18.59 -5.09 22.74
N ALA A 160 18.36 -3.83 22.40
CA ALA A 160 17.60 -2.90 23.22
C ALA A 160 16.59 -2.10 22.39
N CYS A 161 15.57 -1.62 23.10
CA CYS A 161 14.63 -0.62 22.63
C CYS A 161 14.90 0.69 23.38
N VAL A 162 15.12 1.76 22.64
CA VAL A 162 15.41 3.08 23.20
C VAL A 162 14.51 4.12 22.56
N TRP A 163 13.90 4.97 23.39
CA TRP A 163 13.10 6.10 22.91
C TRP A 163 13.81 7.41 23.23
N LEU A 164 13.94 8.25 22.20
CA LEU A 164 14.65 9.54 22.30
C LEU A 164 13.74 10.67 21.86
N ILE A 165 13.77 11.77 22.59
CA ILE A 165 13.18 13.04 22.20
C ILE A 165 14.27 14.11 22.31
N GLY A 166 14.70 14.65 21.18
CA GLY A 166 15.84 15.56 21.15
C GLY A 166 17.11 14.88 21.68
N ASN A 167 17.68 15.41 22.75
CA ASN A 167 18.89 14.88 23.39
C ASN A 167 18.59 13.98 24.61
N TYR A 168 17.32 13.74 24.91
CA TYR A 168 16.91 12.99 26.08
C TYR A 168 16.46 11.59 25.74
N VAL A 169 16.99 10.60 26.45
CA VAL A 169 16.49 9.22 26.41
C VAL A 169 15.37 9.12 27.44
N ILE A 170 14.14 8.95 26.94
CA ILE A 170 12.94 8.85 27.78
C ILE A 170 12.57 7.42 28.14
N LYS A 171 13.17 6.44 27.44
CA LYS A 171 12.99 5.01 27.70
C LYS A 171 14.21 4.23 27.24
N ALA A 172 14.71 3.33 28.08
CA ALA A 172 15.69 2.32 27.69
C ALA A 172 15.28 0.97 28.29
N MET A 173 15.19 -0.06 27.47
CA MET A 173 14.87 -1.42 27.91
C MET A 173 15.51 -2.46 27.01
N LEU A 174 15.82 -3.64 27.56
CA LEU A 174 16.24 -4.76 26.75
C LEU A 174 15.09 -5.27 25.88
N ASN A 175 15.44 -5.87 24.76
CA ASN A 175 14.45 -6.51 23.90
C ASN A 175 13.79 -7.66 24.71
N TYR A 176 12.47 -7.64 24.71
CA TYR A 176 11.66 -8.62 25.43
C TYR A 176 11.62 -9.99 24.71
N ASP A 177 11.94 -10.04 23.41
CA ASP A 177 11.97 -11.31 22.68
C ASP A 177 13.28 -12.05 22.97
N PRO A 178 13.23 -13.31 23.48
CA PRO A 178 14.43 -14.12 23.74
C PRO A 178 15.22 -14.44 22.49
N LEU A 179 14.57 -14.47 21.32
CA LEU A 179 15.23 -14.70 20.03
C LEU A 179 15.90 -13.43 19.49
N GLY A 180 15.64 -12.27 20.13
CA GLY A 180 16.17 -10.98 19.71
C GLY A 180 15.47 -10.37 18.49
N ASN A 181 14.35 -10.94 18.04
CA ASN A 181 13.58 -10.40 16.93
C ASN A 181 13.00 -9.04 17.30
N LYS A 182 12.94 -8.16 16.32
CA LYS A 182 12.28 -6.86 16.48
C LYS A 182 10.77 -7.00 16.24
N PRO A 183 9.94 -6.14 16.86
CA PRO A 183 8.49 -6.21 16.69
C PRO A 183 8.02 -5.59 15.37
N TYR A 184 8.81 -5.67 14.32
CA TYR A 184 8.49 -5.15 13.00
C TYR A 184 8.43 -6.27 11.99
N HIS A 185 7.40 -6.24 11.16
CA HIS A 185 7.18 -7.20 10.08
C HIS A 185 6.94 -6.41 8.80
N ASP A 186 7.62 -6.83 7.74
CA ASP A 186 7.53 -6.16 6.44
C ASP A 186 7.14 -7.14 5.35
N THR A 187 6.48 -6.63 4.33
CA THR A 187 6.20 -7.36 3.10
C THR A 187 6.06 -6.41 1.92
N SER A 188 6.31 -6.93 0.73
CA SER A 188 6.25 -6.17 -0.51
C SER A 188 5.40 -6.90 -1.54
N MET A 189 4.78 -6.16 -2.45
CA MET A 189 4.03 -6.77 -3.55
C MET A 189 4.97 -7.48 -4.53
N PHE A 190 6.06 -6.82 -4.89
CA PHE A 190 7.14 -7.38 -5.70
C PHE A 190 8.44 -7.26 -4.93
N LYS A 191 8.96 -8.39 -4.46
CA LYS A 191 10.23 -8.44 -3.73
C LYS A 191 11.40 -8.28 -4.69
N VAL A 192 12.37 -7.48 -4.29
CA VAL A 192 13.66 -7.35 -4.96
C VAL A 192 14.68 -8.19 -4.19
N PRO A 193 15.31 -9.20 -4.81
CA PRO A 193 16.32 -10.00 -4.15
C PRO A 193 17.49 -9.14 -3.64
N GLY A 194 17.90 -9.36 -2.38
CA GLY A 194 18.98 -8.61 -1.76
C GLY A 194 18.61 -7.20 -1.29
N ALA A 195 17.32 -6.85 -1.25
CA ALA A 195 16.86 -5.56 -0.77
C ALA A 195 15.63 -5.71 0.14
N LEU A 196 15.57 -4.88 1.19
CA LEU A 196 14.40 -4.76 2.05
C LEU A 196 13.22 -4.11 1.31
N TRP A 197 13.53 -3.10 0.50
CA TRP A 197 12.54 -2.36 -0.26
C TRP A 197 12.15 -3.12 -1.53
N GLY A 198 10.87 -3.39 -1.69
CA GLY A 198 10.33 -3.99 -2.90
C GLY A 198 10.04 -2.95 -3.99
N LYS A 199 9.23 -3.33 -4.97
CA LYS A 199 8.69 -2.44 -5.99
C LYS A 199 7.17 -2.35 -5.88
N ALA A 200 6.64 -1.15 -6.08
CA ALA A 200 5.20 -0.90 -6.16
C ALA A 200 4.74 -0.91 -7.63
N ILE A 201 3.42 -1.09 -7.84
CA ILE A 201 2.85 -1.02 -9.20
C ILE A 201 3.14 0.30 -9.89
N PRO A 202 2.97 1.48 -9.24
CA PRO A 202 3.26 2.77 -9.88
C PRO A 202 4.70 2.86 -10.41
N GLU A 203 5.69 2.37 -9.67
CA GLU A 203 7.09 2.36 -10.11
C GLU A 203 7.31 1.48 -11.35
N MET A 204 6.58 0.37 -11.45
CA MET A 204 6.69 -0.56 -12.58
C MET A 204 6.08 -0.02 -13.86
N ILE A 205 5.07 0.84 -13.76
CA ILE A 205 4.34 1.38 -14.91
C ILE A 205 4.65 2.85 -15.19
N GLU A 206 5.57 3.48 -14.45
CA GLU A 206 5.88 4.91 -14.54
C GLU A 206 6.22 5.35 -15.97
N ASP A 207 7.15 4.66 -16.63
CA ASP A 207 7.55 4.97 -18.00
C ASP A 207 6.39 4.79 -18.99
N ILE A 208 5.61 3.73 -18.80
CA ILE A 208 4.44 3.43 -19.63
C ILE A 208 3.38 4.52 -19.46
N GLN A 209 3.14 4.94 -18.22
CA GLN A 209 2.21 6.03 -17.91
C GLN A 209 2.67 7.35 -18.53
N ALA A 210 3.96 7.64 -18.49
CA ALA A 210 4.52 8.84 -19.13
C ALA A 210 4.23 8.86 -20.63
N ILE A 211 4.39 7.72 -21.32
CA ILE A 211 4.09 7.57 -22.74
C ILE A 211 2.58 7.72 -23.00
N CYS A 212 1.72 7.10 -22.20
CA CYS A 212 0.26 7.27 -22.30
C CYS A 212 -0.14 8.73 -22.14
N ASN A 213 0.43 9.44 -21.17
CA ASN A 213 0.18 10.85 -20.94
C ASN A 213 0.64 11.72 -22.14
N ALA A 214 1.81 11.41 -22.71
CA ALA A 214 2.33 12.09 -23.89
C ALA A 214 1.41 11.87 -25.12
N ALA A 215 0.98 10.62 -25.34
CA ALA A 215 0.07 10.26 -26.42
C ALA A 215 -1.29 10.98 -26.27
N ALA A 216 -1.86 11.01 -25.06
CA ALA A 216 -3.12 11.69 -24.77
C ALA A 216 -3.01 13.22 -24.99
N ARG A 217 -1.94 13.86 -24.56
CA ARG A 217 -1.69 15.29 -24.79
C ARG A 217 -1.52 15.58 -26.29
N SER A 218 -0.76 14.74 -27.00
CA SER A 218 -0.56 14.86 -28.44
C SER A 218 -1.86 14.68 -29.21
N LEU A 219 -2.73 13.76 -28.77
CA LEU A 219 -4.07 13.55 -29.32
C LEU A 219 -4.92 14.82 -29.21
N VAL A 220 -5.01 15.39 -28.01
CA VAL A 220 -5.78 16.62 -27.77
C VAL A 220 -5.24 17.78 -28.61
N ASN A 221 -3.92 17.95 -28.66
CA ASN A 221 -3.27 18.99 -29.46
C ASN A 221 -3.52 18.79 -30.95
N ASN A 222 -3.36 17.55 -31.47
CA ASN A 222 -3.63 17.25 -32.87
C ASN A 222 -5.11 17.50 -33.24
N MET A 223 -6.05 17.08 -32.39
CA MET A 223 -7.47 17.36 -32.58
C MET A 223 -7.74 18.88 -32.61
N GLY A 224 -7.09 19.65 -31.73
CA GLY A 224 -7.22 21.10 -31.70
C GLY A 224 -6.71 21.77 -33.00
N ILE A 225 -5.56 21.32 -33.47
CA ILE A 225 -4.94 21.88 -34.71
C ILE A 225 -5.68 21.39 -35.98
N ALA A 226 -6.08 20.12 -35.99
CA ALA A 226 -6.78 19.52 -37.13
C ALA A 226 -8.26 19.87 -37.21
N SER A 227 -8.84 20.46 -36.13
CA SER A 227 -10.28 20.83 -36.09
C SER A 227 -10.66 21.93 -37.08
N GLY A 228 -9.69 22.69 -37.60
CA GLY A 228 -9.91 23.71 -38.62
C GLY A 228 -8.68 23.95 -39.47
N PRO A 229 -8.85 24.49 -40.66
CA PRO A 229 -7.74 24.84 -41.53
C PRO A 229 -6.92 25.98 -40.93
N GLN A 230 -5.61 25.91 -41.08
CA GLN A 230 -4.72 27.08 -40.91
C GLN A 230 -4.79 27.91 -42.17
N VAL A 231 -4.79 29.23 -42.01
CA VAL A 231 -4.94 30.12 -43.14
C VAL A 231 -3.66 30.91 -43.33
N GLU A 232 -3.06 30.75 -44.50
CA GLU A 232 -1.94 31.57 -44.96
C GLU A 232 -2.49 32.66 -45.88
N ILE A 233 -2.16 33.92 -45.57
CA ILE A 233 -2.71 35.08 -46.28
C ILE A 233 -1.59 35.96 -46.77
N ASP A 234 -1.60 36.27 -48.06
CA ASP A 234 -0.79 37.31 -48.65
C ASP A 234 -1.43 38.68 -48.39
N VAL A 235 -0.96 39.34 -47.32
CA VAL A 235 -1.50 40.61 -46.85
C VAL A 235 -1.38 41.73 -47.93
N SER A 236 -0.41 41.65 -48.85
CA SER A 236 -0.24 42.60 -49.92
C SER A 236 -1.38 42.59 -50.97
N ARG A 237 -2.10 41.50 -51.03
CA ARG A 237 -3.18 41.26 -52.02
C ARG A 237 -4.58 41.35 -51.40
N LEU A 238 -4.70 41.73 -50.14
CA LEU A 238 -6.00 41.99 -49.53
C LEU A 238 -6.51 43.39 -49.82
N ALA A 239 -7.84 43.53 -49.84
CA ALA A 239 -8.46 44.84 -49.94
C ALA A 239 -8.17 45.71 -48.70
N PRO A 240 -7.97 47.05 -48.83
CA PRO A 240 -7.79 47.88 -47.67
C PRO A 240 -8.96 47.80 -46.68
N GLY A 241 -8.66 47.55 -45.43
CA GLY A 241 -9.69 47.44 -44.36
C GLY A 241 -10.21 46.05 -44.10
N GLU A 242 -9.70 45.02 -44.77
CA GLU A 242 -10.06 43.62 -44.51
C GLU A 242 -9.45 43.14 -43.18
N ASP A 243 -10.29 42.63 -42.27
CA ASP A 243 -9.85 42.09 -40.99
C ASP A 243 -9.38 40.64 -41.18
N VAL A 244 -8.06 40.44 -41.04
CA VAL A 244 -7.39 39.14 -41.18
C VAL A 244 -7.44 38.32 -39.89
N THR A 245 -7.79 38.94 -38.76
CA THR A 245 -7.78 38.27 -37.45
C THR A 245 -9.06 37.52 -37.14
N GLN A 246 -10.14 37.85 -37.84
CA GLN A 246 -11.43 37.23 -37.63
C GLN A 246 -11.77 36.25 -38.74
N MET A 247 -11.96 34.98 -38.36
CA MET A 247 -12.42 33.92 -39.23
C MET A 247 -13.78 33.41 -38.76
N TYR A 248 -14.79 33.51 -39.62
CA TYR A 248 -16.14 33.03 -39.33
C TYR A 248 -16.71 32.25 -40.53
N PRO A 249 -17.71 31.39 -40.34
CA PRO A 249 -18.36 30.67 -41.42
C PRO A 249 -18.90 31.66 -42.48
N TRP A 250 -18.68 31.33 -43.76
CA TRP A 250 -19.13 32.14 -44.90
C TRP A 250 -18.38 33.49 -45.06
N LYS A 251 -17.17 33.66 -44.49
CA LYS A 251 -16.36 34.85 -44.70
C LYS A 251 -15.96 34.94 -46.17
N ILE A 252 -16.19 36.11 -46.79
CA ILE A 252 -15.82 36.42 -48.15
C ILE A 252 -14.54 37.26 -48.10
N TRP A 253 -13.48 36.78 -48.70
CA TRP A 253 -12.20 37.46 -48.77
C TRP A 253 -12.17 38.30 -50.04
N GLN A 254 -11.99 39.61 -49.92
CA GLN A 254 -11.77 40.53 -51.06
C GLN A 254 -10.29 40.62 -51.38
N THR A 255 -9.90 40.12 -52.55
CA THR A 255 -8.49 40.06 -52.95
C THR A 255 -8.24 40.77 -54.25
N ALA A 256 -7.09 41.43 -54.33
CA ALA A 256 -6.61 42.05 -55.55
C ALA A 256 -5.99 41.01 -56.51
N PRO A 257 -6.01 41.26 -57.83
CA PRO A 257 -5.36 40.36 -58.78
C PRO A 257 -3.83 40.37 -58.57
N ASP A 258 -3.22 39.23 -58.88
CA ASP A 258 -1.77 39.07 -58.81
C ASP A 258 -1.06 39.94 -59.85
N ARG A 259 -0.32 40.98 -59.39
CA ARG A 259 0.49 41.83 -60.21
C ARG A 259 1.86 41.25 -60.55
N SER A 260 2.32 40.25 -59.80
CA SER A 260 3.65 39.63 -59.99
C SER A 260 3.65 38.53 -61.04
N GLY A 261 2.50 38.08 -61.51
CA GLY A 261 2.38 36.97 -62.48
C GLY A 261 2.79 35.60 -61.97
N ALA A 262 3.05 35.44 -60.67
CA ALA A 262 3.49 34.19 -60.08
C ALA A 262 2.35 33.17 -59.86
N GLY A 263 1.07 33.59 -60.07
CA GLY A 263 -0.08 32.69 -60.18
C GLY A 263 -0.53 32.01 -58.88
N GLY A 264 -0.23 32.56 -57.71
CA GLY A 264 -0.65 32.02 -56.42
C GLY A 264 -2.02 32.53 -55.96
N GLN A 265 -2.68 31.78 -55.06
CA GLN A 265 -3.88 32.25 -54.36
C GLN A 265 -3.48 33.24 -53.26
N ALA A 266 -4.27 34.31 -53.07
CA ALA A 266 -4.02 35.30 -52.01
C ALA A 266 -4.35 34.77 -50.61
N VAL A 267 -5.23 33.78 -50.53
CA VAL A 267 -5.64 33.07 -49.31
C VAL A 267 -5.47 31.59 -49.56
N HIS A 268 -4.63 30.93 -48.78
CA HIS A 268 -4.35 29.53 -48.87
C HIS A 268 -4.77 28.83 -47.59
N PHE A 269 -5.57 27.77 -47.68
CA PHE A 269 -6.03 26.97 -46.56
C PHE A 269 -5.16 25.70 -46.45
N VAL A 270 -4.42 25.61 -45.35
CA VAL A 270 -3.61 24.42 -45.04
C VAL A 270 -4.36 23.60 -43.99
N GLN A 271 -4.80 22.43 -44.37
CA GLN A 271 -5.43 21.50 -43.44
C GLN A 271 -4.37 20.59 -42.82
N PRO A 272 -4.09 20.73 -41.50
CA PRO A 272 -3.20 19.78 -40.82
C PRO A 272 -3.79 18.36 -40.84
N GLU A 273 -2.92 17.36 -40.88
CA GLU A 273 -3.32 15.98 -40.88
C GLU A 273 -3.95 15.57 -39.55
N ASP A 274 -5.07 14.91 -39.62
CA ASP A 274 -5.69 14.23 -38.46
C ASP A 274 -4.98 12.91 -38.21
N ARG A 275 -4.24 12.84 -37.11
CA ARG A 275 -3.55 11.62 -36.62
C ARG A 275 -4.19 11.03 -35.39
N ALA A 276 -5.44 11.40 -35.07
CA ALA A 276 -6.14 11.00 -33.86
C ALA A 276 -6.22 9.48 -33.71
N GLN A 277 -6.49 8.73 -34.80
CA GLN A 277 -6.56 7.27 -34.74
C GLN A 277 -5.23 6.60 -34.42
N THR A 278 -4.13 7.10 -34.99
CA THR A 278 -2.78 6.58 -34.72
C THR A 278 -2.39 6.83 -33.27
N LEU A 279 -2.61 8.04 -32.77
CA LEU A 279 -2.31 8.40 -31.38
C LEU A 279 -3.17 7.63 -30.38
N MET A 280 -4.45 7.40 -30.70
CA MET A 280 -5.33 6.55 -29.89
C MET A 280 -4.88 5.09 -29.91
N GLY A 281 -4.36 4.60 -31.05
CA GLY A 281 -3.76 3.26 -31.16
C GLY A 281 -2.56 3.10 -30.24
N VAL A 282 -1.65 4.08 -30.24
CA VAL A 282 -0.49 4.10 -29.34
C VAL A 282 -0.94 4.10 -27.88
N PHE A 283 -1.86 4.99 -27.51
CA PHE A 283 -2.40 5.05 -26.14
C PHE A 283 -2.95 3.69 -25.68
N LYS A 284 -3.80 3.04 -26.51
CA LYS A 284 -4.41 1.74 -26.17
C LYS A 284 -3.37 0.64 -26.02
N GLU A 285 -2.35 0.62 -26.89
CA GLU A 285 -1.30 -0.40 -26.82
C GLU A 285 -0.45 -0.25 -25.55
N PHE A 286 -0.06 0.98 -25.21
CA PHE A 286 0.69 1.20 -23.95
C PHE A 286 -0.18 1.00 -22.71
N ALA A 287 -1.47 1.30 -22.75
CA ALA A 287 -2.39 0.97 -21.66
C ALA A 287 -2.46 -0.56 -21.46
N ARG A 288 -2.51 -1.36 -22.55
CA ARG A 288 -2.47 -2.82 -22.47
C ARG A 288 -1.13 -3.33 -21.88
N LEU A 289 -0.02 -2.72 -22.27
CA LEU A 289 1.29 -3.05 -21.69
C LEU A 289 1.34 -2.74 -20.19
N ALA A 290 0.71 -1.66 -19.72
CA ALA A 290 0.61 -1.34 -18.30
C ALA A 290 -0.13 -2.45 -17.53
N ASP A 291 -1.23 -2.97 -18.08
CA ASP A 291 -1.96 -4.10 -17.49
C ASP A 291 -1.09 -5.36 -17.41
N GLU A 292 -0.34 -5.67 -18.45
CA GLU A 292 0.57 -6.83 -18.48
C GLU A 292 1.72 -6.68 -17.48
N HIS A 293 2.33 -5.49 -17.39
CA HIS A 293 3.43 -5.21 -16.46
C HIS A 293 2.99 -5.19 -15.00
N SER A 294 1.77 -4.68 -14.72
CA SER A 294 1.22 -4.69 -13.36
C SER A 294 0.85 -6.08 -12.86
N GLY A 295 0.70 -7.07 -13.77
CA GLY A 295 0.20 -8.39 -13.46
C GLY A 295 -1.28 -8.42 -13.05
N ILE A 296 -2.03 -7.31 -13.29
CA ILE A 296 -3.45 -7.18 -13.05
C ILE A 296 -4.15 -6.84 -14.37
N PRO A 297 -4.38 -7.84 -15.23
CA PRO A 297 -5.02 -7.62 -16.51
C PRO A 297 -6.45 -7.09 -16.39
N SER A 298 -6.89 -6.30 -17.37
CA SER A 298 -8.21 -5.66 -17.39
C SER A 298 -9.40 -6.63 -17.26
N TYR A 299 -9.25 -7.87 -17.72
CA TYR A 299 -10.31 -8.88 -17.57
C TYR A 299 -10.57 -9.29 -16.10
N VAL A 300 -9.65 -9.06 -15.18
CA VAL A 300 -9.87 -9.24 -13.72
C VAL A 300 -10.87 -8.19 -13.21
N SER A 301 -10.88 -7.02 -13.83
CA SER A 301 -11.82 -5.93 -13.51
C SER A 301 -13.18 -6.05 -14.23
N GLY A 302 -13.39 -7.15 -14.98
CA GLY A 302 -14.67 -7.41 -15.67
C GLY A 302 -14.73 -6.88 -17.11
N ASP A 303 -13.62 -6.47 -17.71
CA ASP A 303 -13.59 -6.13 -19.14
C ASP A 303 -13.65 -7.41 -19.97
N ILE A 304 -14.83 -7.62 -20.60
CA ILE A 304 -15.14 -8.79 -21.44
C ILE A 304 -14.65 -8.60 -22.88
N SER A 305 -14.02 -7.50 -23.24
CA SER A 305 -13.55 -7.19 -24.60
C SER A 305 -12.32 -8.01 -25.03
N VAL A 306 -11.94 -9.01 -24.24
CA VAL A 306 -10.80 -9.89 -24.53
C VAL A 306 -11.07 -10.73 -25.76
N THR A 307 -10.28 -10.50 -26.81
CA THR A 307 -10.33 -11.28 -28.05
C THR A 307 -9.61 -12.62 -27.89
N GLY A 308 -10.06 -13.65 -28.61
CA GLY A 308 -9.40 -14.96 -28.61
C GLY A 308 -9.89 -15.92 -27.52
N ALA A 309 -9.00 -16.43 -26.67
CA ALA A 309 -9.31 -17.43 -25.65
C ALA A 309 -10.40 -16.99 -24.65
N GLY A 310 -10.53 -15.69 -24.39
CA GLY A 310 -11.55 -15.15 -23.47
C GLY A 310 -13.00 -15.27 -23.96
N ARG A 311 -13.24 -15.64 -25.22
CA ARG A 311 -14.59 -15.82 -25.78
C ARG A 311 -15.26 -17.13 -25.39
N THR A 312 -14.52 -18.07 -24.84
CA THR A 312 -15.04 -19.35 -24.34
C THR A 312 -14.97 -19.41 -22.82
N SER A 313 -15.92 -20.05 -22.16
CA SER A 313 -15.93 -20.21 -20.71
C SER A 313 -14.66 -20.89 -20.18
N SER A 314 -14.16 -21.90 -20.92
CA SER A 314 -12.91 -22.59 -20.58
C SER A 314 -11.69 -21.69 -20.77
N GLY A 315 -11.62 -20.90 -21.84
CA GLY A 315 -10.52 -19.97 -22.08
C GLY A 315 -10.50 -18.82 -21.08
N LEU A 316 -11.66 -18.26 -20.68
CA LEU A 316 -11.77 -17.26 -19.64
C LEU A 316 -11.33 -17.82 -18.27
N SER A 317 -11.72 -19.06 -17.95
CA SER A 317 -11.28 -19.74 -16.73
C SER A 317 -9.75 -19.92 -16.68
N MET A 318 -9.14 -20.29 -17.82
CA MET A 318 -7.68 -20.39 -17.93
C MET A 318 -6.98 -19.03 -17.74
N LEU A 319 -7.52 -17.97 -18.34
CA LEU A 319 -6.98 -16.61 -18.17
C LEU A 319 -7.10 -16.11 -16.73
N MET A 320 -8.24 -16.34 -16.10
CA MET A 320 -8.43 -16.02 -14.67
C MET A 320 -7.50 -16.84 -13.78
N GLY A 321 -7.29 -18.11 -14.06
CA GLY A 321 -6.32 -18.93 -13.35
C GLY A 321 -4.87 -18.46 -13.51
N ALA A 322 -4.51 -17.91 -14.65
CA ALA A 322 -3.18 -17.32 -14.88
C ALA A 322 -3.00 -16.01 -14.13
N ALA A 323 -3.99 -15.11 -14.16
CA ALA A 323 -3.96 -13.87 -13.38
C ALA A 323 -3.94 -14.15 -11.85
N GLY A 324 -4.65 -15.18 -11.40
CA GLY A 324 -4.64 -15.61 -10.02
C GLY A 324 -3.26 -16.04 -9.48
N LYS A 325 -2.29 -16.33 -10.33
CA LYS A 325 -0.93 -16.72 -9.87
C LYS A 325 -0.18 -15.57 -9.23
N SER A 326 -0.20 -14.37 -9.80
CA SER A 326 0.46 -13.19 -9.20
C SER A 326 -0.23 -12.79 -7.90
N ILE A 327 -1.55 -12.81 -7.85
CA ILE A 327 -2.30 -12.51 -6.62
C ILE A 327 -1.99 -13.56 -5.53
N ARG A 328 -1.94 -14.84 -5.88
CA ARG A 328 -1.55 -15.91 -4.93
C ARG A 328 -0.14 -15.74 -4.40
N GLN A 329 0.78 -15.27 -5.23
CA GLN A 329 2.16 -14.99 -4.80
C GLN A 329 2.17 -13.87 -3.75
N VAL A 330 1.41 -12.79 -3.97
CA VAL A 330 1.29 -11.69 -2.99
C VAL A 330 0.64 -12.17 -1.69
N VAL A 331 -0.42 -12.97 -1.78
CA VAL A 331 -1.05 -13.59 -0.58
C VAL A 331 -0.06 -14.47 0.16
N SER A 332 0.76 -15.26 -0.55
CA SER A 332 1.81 -16.08 0.07
C SER A 332 2.87 -15.23 0.78
N TYR A 333 3.24 -14.08 0.23
CA TYR A 333 4.14 -13.15 0.92
C TYR A 333 3.50 -12.60 2.20
N ILE A 334 2.25 -12.15 2.13
CA ILE A 334 1.51 -11.69 3.32
C ILE A 334 1.42 -12.79 4.38
N ASP A 335 1.11 -14.02 3.97
CA ASP A 335 1.01 -15.17 4.87
C ASP A 335 2.34 -15.46 5.59
N ASN A 336 3.43 -15.46 4.86
CA ASN A 336 4.75 -15.85 5.41
C ASN A 336 5.44 -14.71 6.14
N ASP A 337 5.33 -13.47 5.66
CA ASP A 337 6.09 -12.34 6.18
C ASP A 337 5.32 -11.57 7.28
N ILE A 338 3.99 -11.61 7.24
CA ILE A 338 3.14 -10.86 8.18
C ILE A 338 2.36 -11.81 9.10
N VAL A 339 1.50 -12.68 8.53
CA VAL A 339 0.55 -13.46 9.32
C VAL A 339 1.28 -14.46 10.22
N LYS A 340 2.20 -15.23 9.65
CA LYS A 340 2.96 -16.24 10.39
C LYS A 340 3.79 -15.64 11.53
N PRO A 341 4.66 -14.63 11.30
CA PRO A 341 5.47 -14.08 12.38
C PRO A 341 4.63 -13.36 13.44
N ILE A 342 3.58 -12.65 13.07
CA ILE A 342 2.67 -11.98 14.00
C ILE A 342 1.99 -13.00 14.94
N ILE A 343 1.41 -14.05 14.37
CA ILE A 343 0.74 -15.09 15.18
C ILE A 343 1.75 -15.82 16.06
N THR A 344 2.95 -16.11 15.54
CA THR A 344 4.02 -16.74 16.33
C THR A 344 4.47 -15.85 17.49
N ALA A 345 4.65 -14.55 17.25
CA ALA A 345 5.03 -13.60 18.29
C ALA A 345 3.92 -13.46 19.36
N GLN A 346 2.64 -13.41 18.95
CA GLN A 346 1.51 -13.40 19.87
C GLN A 346 1.40 -14.71 20.67
N PHE A 347 1.61 -15.85 20.02
CA PHE A 347 1.65 -17.14 20.69
C PHE A 347 2.77 -17.18 21.75
N ASN A 348 3.99 -16.78 21.39
CA ASN A 348 5.11 -16.73 22.32
C ASN A 348 4.85 -15.79 23.50
N TYR A 349 4.19 -14.66 23.26
CA TYR A 349 3.76 -13.76 24.32
C TYR A 349 2.77 -14.46 25.27
N ASN A 350 1.75 -15.13 24.75
CA ASN A 350 0.75 -15.83 25.56
C ASN A 350 1.40 -16.97 26.36
N MET A 351 2.32 -17.75 25.74
CA MET A 351 3.04 -18.82 26.45
C MET A 351 3.82 -18.31 27.67
N ARG A 352 4.31 -17.08 27.61
CA ARG A 352 5.12 -16.51 28.71
C ARG A 352 4.27 -15.83 29.78
N PHE A 353 3.21 -15.16 29.41
CA PHE A 353 2.50 -14.23 30.29
C PHE A 353 1.06 -14.64 30.61
N ASP A 354 0.49 -15.63 29.93
CA ASP A 354 -0.86 -16.09 30.23
C ASP A 354 -0.83 -16.92 31.54
N PRO A 355 -1.75 -16.64 32.49
CA PRO A 355 -1.85 -17.38 33.73
C PRO A 355 -2.41 -18.78 33.56
N ASP A 356 -3.06 -19.10 32.44
CA ASP A 356 -3.67 -20.40 32.19
C ASP A 356 -2.63 -21.40 31.67
N GLU A 357 -2.20 -22.31 32.56
CA GLU A 357 -1.25 -23.36 32.21
C GLU A 357 -1.81 -24.41 31.23
N SER A 358 -3.14 -24.50 31.08
CA SER A 358 -3.75 -25.49 30.18
C SER A 358 -3.57 -25.18 28.70
N ILE A 359 -3.33 -23.93 28.36
CA ILE A 359 -3.10 -23.50 26.98
C ILE A 359 -1.62 -23.57 26.56
N LYS A 360 -0.72 -23.81 27.53
CA LYS A 360 0.72 -23.85 27.26
C LYS A 360 1.11 -25.14 26.55
N GLY A 361 1.86 -25.03 25.48
CA GLY A 361 2.31 -26.17 24.69
C GLY A 361 3.19 -25.71 23.53
N ASP A 362 3.80 -26.68 22.86
CA ASP A 362 4.60 -26.42 21.66
C ASP A 362 3.71 -26.49 20.42
N VAL A 363 3.53 -25.38 19.74
CA VAL A 363 2.65 -25.25 18.57
C VAL A 363 3.38 -24.59 17.43
N PHE A 364 3.18 -25.10 16.25
CA PHE A 364 3.73 -24.53 15.01
C PHE A 364 2.63 -23.87 14.19
N CYS A 365 2.80 -22.58 13.89
CA CYS A 365 1.84 -21.80 13.10
C CYS A 365 2.09 -21.97 11.61
N VAL A 366 1.07 -22.45 10.88
CA VAL A 366 1.09 -22.59 9.43
C VAL A 366 -0.02 -21.71 8.82
N PRO A 367 0.31 -20.61 8.12
CA PRO A 367 -0.69 -19.83 7.41
C PRO A 367 -1.21 -20.63 6.21
N ARG A 368 -2.51 -20.55 5.94
CA ARG A 368 -3.17 -21.29 4.87
C ARG A 368 -3.92 -20.41 3.87
N GLY A 369 -3.70 -19.08 3.88
CA GLY A 369 -4.42 -18.15 3.02
C GLY A 369 -4.26 -18.46 1.53
N ALA A 370 -3.01 -18.53 1.07
CA ALA A 370 -2.69 -18.86 -0.33
C ALA A 370 -3.09 -20.29 -0.71
N VAL A 371 -2.91 -21.25 0.20
CA VAL A 371 -3.27 -22.66 -0.04
C VAL A 371 -4.78 -22.83 -0.09
N ASN A 372 -5.52 -22.20 0.84
CA ASN A 372 -6.98 -22.28 0.85
C ASN A 372 -7.61 -21.68 -0.41
N LEU A 373 -7.03 -20.59 -0.93
CA LEU A 373 -7.50 -19.98 -2.18
C LEU A 373 -7.34 -20.99 -3.34
N ALA A 374 -6.17 -21.59 -3.48
CA ALA A 374 -5.90 -22.58 -4.52
C ALA A 374 -6.74 -23.85 -4.38
N VAL A 375 -6.97 -24.30 -3.13
CA VAL A 375 -7.81 -25.47 -2.85
C VAL A 375 -9.28 -25.19 -3.17
N LYS A 376 -9.79 -24.01 -2.82
CA LYS A 376 -11.17 -23.61 -3.17
C LYS A 376 -11.37 -23.56 -4.69
N GLU A 377 -10.49 -22.87 -5.42
CA GLU A 377 -10.58 -22.80 -6.88
C GLU A 377 -10.51 -24.18 -7.54
N THR A 378 -9.57 -25.04 -7.13
CA THR A 378 -9.47 -26.40 -7.68
C THR A 378 -10.65 -27.26 -7.26
N ALA A 379 -11.19 -27.10 -6.08
CA ALA A 379 -12.36 -27.84 -5.61
C ALA A 379 -13.62 -27.42 -6.39
N GLU A 380 -13.79 -26.15 -6.69
CA GLU A 380 -14.91 -25.65 -7.50
C GLU A 380 -14.85 -26.19 -8.94
N VAL A 381 -13.69 -26.12 -9.59
CA VAL A 381 -13.51 -26.68 -10.93
C VAL A 381 -13.79 -28.18 -10.93
N ARG A 382 -13.21 -28.93 -10.01
CA ARG A 382 -13.45 -30.38 -9.89
C ARG A 382 -14.89 -30.75 -9.57
N ARG A 383 -15.59 -29.93 -8.77
CA ARG A 383 -17.04 -30.13 -8.49
C ARG A 383 -17.88 -29.92 -9.74
N ILE A 384 -17.58 -28.90 -10.53
CA ILE A 384 -18.28 -28.65 -11.81
C ILE A 384 -17.97 -29.75 -12.82
N GLU A 385 -16.71 -30.18 -12.93
CA GLU A 385 -16.30 -31.31 -13.78
C GLU A 385 -17.00 -32.60 -13.33
N PHE A 386 -17.04 -32.89 -12.05
CA PHE A 386 -17.73 -34.04 -11.49
C PHE A 386 -19.24 -33.99 -11.76
N LEU A 387 -19.85 -32.81 -11.61
CA LEU A 387 -21.26 -32.60 -11.89
C LEU A 387 -21.59 -32.85 -13.36
N ASN A 388 -20.71 -32.42 -14.27
CA ASN A 388 -20.86 -32.65 -15.70
C ASN A 388 -20.56 -34.12 -16.07
N ALA A 389 -19.52 -34.72 -15.53
CA ALA A 389 -19.15 -36.11 -15.77
C ALA A 389 -20.25 -37.09 -15.29
N THR A 390 -20.94 -36.77 -14.18
CA THR A 390 -22.01 -37.58 -13.60
C THR A 390 -23.41 -37.22 -14.12
N ALA A 391 -23.49 -36.42 -15.18
CA ALA A 391 -24.77 -36.02 -15.78
C ALA A 391 -25.37 -37.06 -16.74
N ASN A 392 -24.85 -38.28 -16.77
CA ASN A 392 -25.31 -39.34 -17.63
C ASN A 392 -26.31 -40.28 -16.90
N PRO A 393 -27.18 -41.00 -17.64
CA PRO A 393 -28.20 -41.88 -17.05
C PRO A 393 -27.66 -43.03 -16.20
N ILE A 394 -26.45 -43.50 -16.49
CA ILE A 394 -25.82 -44.63 -15.78
C ILE A 394 -25.40 -44.20 -14.39
N ASP A 395 -24.71 -43.07 -14.28
CA ASP A 395 -24.28 -42.53 -12.97
C ASP A 395 -25.46 -42.09 -12.11
N PHE A 396 -26.54 -41.63 -12.75
CA PHE A 396 -27.79 -41.32 -12.05
C PHE A 396 -28.43 -42.55 -11.38
N GLN A 397 -28.36 -43.72 -12.03
CA GLN A 397 -28.82 -44.99 -11.41
C GLN A 397 -27.92 -45.42 -10.25
N VAL A 398 -26.62 -45.21 -10.33
CA VAL A 398 -25.65 -45.59 -9.28
C VAL A 398 -25.74 -44.65 -8.08
N MET A 399 -25.85 -43.33 -8.30
CA MET A 399 -25.89 -42.34 -7.23
C MET A 399 -27.26 -42.19 -6.56
N GLY A 400 -28.33 -42.52 -7.23
CA GLY A 400 -29.70 -42.32 -6.77
C GLY A 400 -30.08 -40.82 -6.67
N LEU A 401 -31.34 -40.56 -6.37
CA LEU A 401 -31.87 -39.19 -6.20
C LEU A 401 -31.21 -38.45 -5.03
N ASP A 402 -30.97 -39.12 -3.91
CA ASP A 402 -30.39 -38.52 -2.71
C ASP A 402 -28.92 -38.18 -2.93
N GLY A 403 -28.14 -39.06 -3.56
CA GLY A 403 -26.76 -38.79 -3.93
C GLY A 403 -26.60 -37.59 -4.83
N ARG A 404 -27.46 -37.49 -5.85
CA ARG A 404 -27.47 -36.35 -6.78
C ARG A 404 -27.90 -35.05 -6.08
N ALA A 405 -28.91 -35.09 -5.21
CA ALA A 405 -29.33 -33.94 -4.41
C ALA A 405 -28.23 -33.42 -3.50
N ASN A 406 -27.43 -34.31 -2.91
CA ASN A 406 -26.29 -33.92 -2.08
C ASN A 406 -25.19 -33.23 -2.88
N VAL A 407 -24.83 -33.75 -4.06
CA VAL A 407 -23.87 -33.10 -4.96
C VAL A 407 -24.33 -31.71 -5.38
N LEU A 408 -25.61 -31.57 -5.75
CA LEU A 408 -26.18 -30.28 -6.12
C LEU A 408 -26.20 -29.28 -4.96
N ARG A 409 -26.49 -29.75 -3.71
CA ARG A 409 -26.41 -28.90 -2.50
C ARG A 409 -25.00 -28.42 -2.23
N GLU A 410 -23.99 -29.31 -2.37
CA GLU A 410 -22.59 -28.93 -2.16
C GLU A 410 -22.11 -27.92 -3.22
N VAL A 411 -22.53 -28.08 -4.49
CA VAL A 411 -22.22 -27.11 -5.55
C VAL A 411 -22.94 -25.78 -5.28
N ALA A 412 -24.21 -25.81 -4.85
CA ALA A 412 -24.95 -24.60 -4.51
C ALA A 412 -24.35 -23.84 -3.32
N LYS A 413 -23.80 -24.54 -2.31
CA LYS A 413 -23.07 -23.91 -1.20
C LYS A 413 -21.75 -23.27 -1.63
N SER A 414 -21.10 -23.77 -2.67
CA SER A 414 -19.85 -23.19 -3.18
C SER A 414 -20.07 -21.95 -4.04
N LEU A 415 -21.30 -21.70 -4.49
CA LEU A 415 -21.68 -20.51 -5.27
C LEU A 415 -22.12 -19.32 -4.39
N GLN A 416 -22.23 -19.52 -3.07
CA GLN A 416 -22.46 -18.48 -2.06
C GLN A 416 -21.16 -18.00 -1.42
#